data_866e290e9dc58d0fe0d865cbe09a6641
#
_entry.id   866e290e9dc58d0fe0d865cbe09a6641
#
_cell.length_a   1.000
_cell.length_b   1.000
_cell.length_c   1.000
_cell.angle_alpha   90.00
_cell.angle_beta   90.00
_cell.angle_gamma   90.00
#
_symmetry.space_group_name_H-M   'P 1'
#
loop_
_entity.id
_entity.type
_entity.pdbx_description
1 polymer ?
#
loop_
_entity_poly.entity_id
_entity_poly.type
_entity_poly.pdbx_seq_one_letter_code
_entity_poly.pdbx_strand_id
1 'polypeptide(L)'
;MEILMTKRILIDASNDQETRIASIQNDIIEDFEYEVVGKKQLRGNVYLARVSRVEPSLQAAFVEYGGNRQGFLAFSEIHPDYYRIPVEDRAKLLETVSKEVSDDDEIQINNDENVDDEIQENKDFKKIKNKLYKNYKIQEVISKGQIILVQIVKEERGNKGAALTLSLIHI
;
A
#
# COMPACT_ATOMS: atom_id res chain seq x y z
N MET A 1 -12.73 -6.31 -41.11
CA MET A 1 -11.23 -6.45 -41.08
C MET A 1 -10.85 -6.32 -39.61
N GLU A 2 -10.71 -7.47 -38.92
CA GLU A 2 -10.30 -7.49 -37.52
C GLU A 2 -8.84 -7.01 -37.45
N ILE A 3 -8.63 -5.92 -36.76
CA ILE A 3 -7.28 -5.46 -36.41
C ILE A 3 -6.77 -6.43 -35.34
N LEU A 4 -5.95 -7.38 -35.71
CA LEU A 4 -5.30 -8.28 -34.78
C LEU A 4 -4.40 -7.42 -33.88
N MET A 5 -4.83 -7.17 -32.66
CA MET A 5 -3.99 -6.51 -31.65
C MET A 5 -2.81 -7.44 -31.31
N THR A 6 -1.65 -7.14 -31.82
CA THR A 6 -0.43 -7.90 -31.54
C THR A 6 0.27 -7.31 -30.34
N LYS A 7 0.28 -8.08 -29.23
CA LYS A 7 1.10 -7.78 -28.07
C LYS A 7 2.41 -8.57 -28.17
N ARG A 8 3.55 -7.88 -28.04
CA ARG A 8 4.89 -8.49 -28.12
C ARG A 8 5.67 -8.15 -26.86
N ILE A 9 6.47 -9.10 -26.39
CA ILE A 9 7.43 -8.88 -25.30
C ILE A 9 8.81 -9.01 -25.94
N LEU A 10 9.62 -7.96 -25.81
CA LEU A 10 11.02 -7.94 -26.22
C LEU A 10 11.88 -8.09 -24.97
N ILE A 11 12.83 -9.01 -25.00
CA ILE A 11 13.79 -9.23 -23.93
C ILE A 11 15.19 -9.09 -24.54
N ASP A 12 15.96 -8.14 -24.02
CA ASP A 12 17.36 -7.95 -24.35
C ASP A 12 18.23 -8.31 -23.14
N ALA A 13 18.92 -9.44 -23.24
CA ALA A 13 19.89 -9.94 -22.26
C ALA A 13 21.30 -10.04 -22.88
N SER A 14 21.61 -9.20 -23.88
CA SER A 14 22.90 -9.17 -24.53
C SER A 14 24.05 -8.66 -23.65
N ASN A 15 23.69 -7.93 -22.58
CA ASN A 15 24.64 -7.43 -21.58
C ASN A 15 24.52 -8.28 -20.30
N ASP A 16 25.62 -8.91 -19.90
CA ASP A 16 25.68 -9.73 -18.68
C ASP A 16 25.36 -8.98 -17.38
N GLN A 17 25.41 -7.66 -17.39
CA GLN A 17 25.13 -6.82 -16.22
C GLN A 17 23.73 -6.21 -16.21
N GLU A 18 23.01 -6.26 -17.32
CA GLU A 18 21.70 -5.61 -17.46
C GLU A 18 20.79 -6.40 -18.38
N THR A 19 19.58 -6.71 -17.91
CA THR A 19 18.52 -7.28 -18.73
C THR A 19 17.41 -6.24 -18.89
N ARG A 20 16.95 -6.02 -20.12
CA ARG A 20 15.88 -5.07 -20.44
C ARG A 20 14.68 -5.83 -21.00
N ILE A 21 13.49 -5.45 -20.53
CA ILE A 21 12.23 -6.06 -20.97
C ILE A 21 11.29 -4.93 -21.41
N ALA A 22 10.73 -5.05 -22.59
CA ALA A 22 9.73 -4.11 -23.08
C ALA A 22 8.47 -4.84 -23.54
N SER A 23 7.30 -4.42 -23.07
CA SER A 23 6.03 -4.82 -23.64
C SER A 23 5.56 -3.82 -24.68
N ILE A 24 5.22 -4.31 -25.88
CA ILE A 24 4.84 -3.48 -27.03
C ILE A 24 3.46 -3.91 -27.49
N GLN A 25 2.55 -2.95 -27.64
CA GLN A 25 1.26 -3.14 -28.26
C GLN A 25 1.09 -2.16 -29.41
N ASN A 26 0.77 -2.67 -30.61
CA ASN A 26 0.60 -1.85 -31.81
C ASN A 26 1.80 -0.92 -32.09
N ASP A 27 3.03 -1.43 -31.92
CA ASP A 27 4.30 -0.71 -32.09
C ASP A 27 4.52 0.46 -31.09
N ILE A 28 3.71 0.53 -30.03
CA ILE A 28 3.88 1.48 -28.92
C ILE A 28 4.37 0.70 -27.70
N ILE A 29 5.40 1.23 -27.02
CA ILE A 29 5.88 0.67 -25.75
C ILE A 29 4.84 1.00 -24.69
N GLU A 30 4.24 -0.04 -24.10
CA GLU A 30 3.30 0.08 -22.97
C GLU A 30 4.04 0.09 -21.65
N ASP A 31 5.07 -0.75 -21.53
CA ASP A 31 5.82 -0.91 -20.30
C ASP A 31 7.29 -1.23 -20.61
N PHE A 32 8.17 -0.75 -19.74
CA PHE A 32 9.61 -0.96 -19.88
C PHE A 32 10.22 -1.18 -18.49
N GLU A 33 10.83 -2.35 -18.33
CA GLU A 33 11.55 -2.73 -17.11
C GLU A 33 13.01 -3.03 -17.44
N TYR A 34 13.90 -2.80 -16.49
CA TYR A 34 15.28 -3.22 -16.58
C TYR A 34 15.79 -3.72 -15.23
N GLU A 35 16.57 -4.77 -15.27
CA GLU A 35 17.21 -5.37 -14.11
C GLU A 35 18.73 -5.30 -14.26
N VAL A 36 19.42 -4.77 -13.24
CA VAL A 36 20.88 -4.68 -13.20
C VAL A 36 21.41 -5.69 -12.20
N VAL A 37 22.36 -6.51 -12.61
CA VAL A 37 23.02 -7.50 -11.74
C VAL A 37 23.66 -6.79 -10.57
N GLY A 38 23.34 -7.23 -9.34
CA GLY A 38 23.85 -6.64 -8.11
C GLY A 38 23.04 -5.47 -7.54
N LYS A 39 22.09 -4.92 -8.29
CA LYS A 39 21.19 -3.85 -7.81
C LYS A 39 19.74 -4.34 -7.82
N LYS A 40 19.44 -5.24 -6.86
CA LYS A 40 18.06 -5.74 -6.71
C LYS A 40 17.13 -4.60 -6.36
N GLN A 41 16.09 -4.39 -7.15
CA GLN A 41 14.99 -3.51 -6.78
C GLN A 41 14.27 -4.11 -5.57
N LEU A 42 14.25 -3.37 -4.47
CA LEU A 42 13.58 -3.80 -3.24
C LEU A 42 12.13 -3.28 -3.18
N ARG A 43 11.79 -2.31 -4.00
CA ARG A 43 10.43 -1.76 -4.09
C ARG A 43 9.43 -2.85 -4.47
N GLY A 44 8.31 -2.90 -3.76
CA GLY A 44 7.26 -3.92 -3.96
C GLY A 44 7.50 -5.22 -3.20
N ASN A 45 8.72 -5.50 -2.73
CA ASN A 45 9.00 -6.70 -1.95
C ASN A 45 8.32 -6.65 -0.59
N VAL A 46 7.87 -7.82 -0.14
CA VAL A 46 7.21 -8.01 1.16
C VAL A 46 8.17 -8.73 2.11
N TYR A 47 8.25 -8.25 3.34
CA TYR A 47 9.12 -8.77 4.38
C TYR A 47 8.37 -9.02 5.67
N LEU A 48 8.75 -10.08 6.38
CA LEU A 48 8.40 -10.26 7.78
C LEU A 48 9.34 -9.38 8.61
N ALA A 49 8.78 -8.45 9.36
CA ALA A 49 9.54 -7.41 10.03
C ALA A 49 9.15 -7.27 11.49
N ARG A 50 10.03 -6.67 12.29
CA ARG A 50 9.82 -6.40 13.71
C ARG A 50 9.79 -4.91 13.99
N VAL A 51 8.79 -4.44 14.72
CA VAL A 51 8.75 -3.06 15.22
C VAL A 51 9.84 -2.85 16.27
N SER A 52 10.84 -2.04 15.95
CA SER A 52 11.96 -1.75 16.87
C SER A 52 11.63 -0.61 17.83
N ARG A 53 10.92 0.41 17.32
CA ARG A 53 10.55 1.61 18.08
C ARG A 53 9.29 2.24 17.51
N VAL A 54 8.42 2.73 18.41
CA VAL A 54 7.29 3.58 18.06
C VAL A 54 7.62 5.00 18.47
N GLU A 55 7.42 5.97 17.57
CA GLU A 55 7.69 7.38 17.77
C GLU A 55 6.39 8.20 17.69
N PRO A 56 5.75 8.47 18.84
CA PRO A 56 4.46 9.16 18.86
C PRO A 56 4.50 10.58 18.30
N SER A 57 5.62 11.28 18.46
CA SER A 57 5.80 12.65 17.96
C SER A 57 5.76 12.73 16.43
N LEU A 58 6.19 11.66 15.76
CA LEU A 58 6.17 11.53 14.30
C LEU A 58 4.93 10.77 13.78
N GLN A 59 4.10 10.23 14.68
CA GLN A 59 3.05 9.28 14.33
C GLN A 59 3.58 8.20 13.36
N ALA A 60 4.71 7.58 13.73
CA ALA A 60 5.42 6.60 12.93
C ALA A 60 6.08 5.52 13.78
N ALA A 61 6.39 4.41 13.16
CA ALA A 61 7.20 3.35 13.74
C ALA A 61 8.45 3.10 12.91
N PHE A 62 9.53 2.72 13.58
CA PHE A 62 10.74 2.22 12.96
C PHE A 62 10.75 0.70 13.01
N VAL A 63 11.08 0.07 11.89
CA VAL A 63 10.87 -1.36 11.68
C VAL A 63 12.15 -2.00 11.14
N GLU A 64 12.53 -3.13 11.72
CA GLU A 64 13.62 -3.99 11.25
C GLU A 64 13.05 -5.02 10.28
N TYR A 65 13.37 -4.89 8.99
CA TYR A 65 12.90 -5.77 7.92
C TYR A 65 14.03 -6.54 7.22
N GLY A 66 15.28 -6.44 7.75
CA GLY A 66 16.45 -7.10 7.19
C GLY A 66 17.25 -6.23 6.22
N GLY A 67 16.86 -4.98 6.02
CA GLY A 67 17.67 -4.00 5.28
C GLY A 67 18.85 -3.45 6.10
N ASN A 68 19.68 -2.65 5.46
CA ASN A 68 20.84 -2.01 6.13
C ASN A 68 20.42 -1.00 7.19
N ARG A 69 19.23 -0.44 7.04
CA ARG A 69 18.66 0.58 7.93
C ARG A 69 17.26 0.18 8.37
N GLN A 70 16.82 0.78 9.47
CA GLN A 70 15.42 0.63 9.90
C GLN A 70 14.49 1.29 8.90
N GLY A 71 13.43 0.59 8.51
CA GLY A 71 12.38 1.13 7.69
C GLY A 71 11.48 2.09 8.47
N PHE A 72 10.86 3.02 7.79
CA PHE A 72 9.92 4.00 8.31
C PHE A 72 8.51 3.60 7.92
N LEU A 73 7.65 3.39 8.92
CA LEU A 73 6.24 3.06 8.77
C LEU A 73 5.40 4.17 9.35
N ALA A 74 4.77 4.98 8.51
CA ALA A 74 3.86 6.03 8.94
C ALA A 74 2.55 5.42 9.45
N PHE A 75 1.87 6.10 10.36
CA PHE A 75 0.57 5.65 10.87
C PHE A 75 -0.48 5.51 9.76
N SER A 76 -0.47 6.41 8.79
CA SER A 76 -1.34 6.35 7.61
C SER A 76 -1.15 5.10 6.75
N GLU A 77 0.00 4.44 6.85
CA GLU A 77 0.34 3.22 6.10
C GLU A 77 0.00 1.93 6.86
N ILE A 78 -0.54 2.04 8.09
CA ILE A 78 -0.97 0.90 8.88
C ILE A 78 -2.40 0.54 8.50
N HIS A 79 -2.61 -0.72 8.08
CA HIS A 79 -3.94 -1.22 7.77
C HIS A 79 -4.79 -1.36 9.04
N PRO A 80 -6.09 -1.00 9.02
CA PRO A 80 -6.98 -1.09 10.18
C PRO A 80 -7.04 -2.46 10.87
N ASP A 81 -6.82 -3.55 10.15
CA ASP A 81 -6.81 -4.91 10.70
C ASP A 81 -5.67 -5.16 11.70
N TYR A 82 -4.60 -4.37 11.60
CA TYR A 82 -3.50 -4.42 12.57
C TYR A 82 -3.76 -3.63 13.85
N TYR A 83 -4.86 -2.87 13.89
CA TYR A 83 -5.21 -2.08 15.07
C TYR A 83 -5.69 -3.01 16.17
N ARG A 84 -5.05 -2.93 17.33
CA ARG A 84 -5.49 -3.60 18.56
C ARG A 84 -6.66 -2.84 19.20
N ILE A 85 -7.75 -2.71 18.46
CA ILE A 85 -8.95 -2.04 18.92
C ILE A 85 -9.79 -3.04 19.70
N PRO A 86 -10.33 -2.69 20.89
CA PRO A 86 -11.33 -3.49 21.59
C PRO A 86 -12.51 -3.81 20.66
N VAL A 87 -13.03 -5.04 20.74
CA VAL A 87 -14.10 -5.52 19.86
C VAL A 87 -15.33 -4.61 19.92
N GLU A 88 -15.63 -4.05 21.09
CA GLU A 88 -16.74 -3.13 21.30
C GLU A 88 -16.59 -1.81 20.53
N ASP A 89 -15.38 -1.27 20.48
CA ASP A 89 -15.08 -0.03 19.76
C ASP A 89 -15.04 -0.25 18.23
N ARG A 90 -14.60 -1.44 17.80
CA ARG A 90 -14.63 -1.83 16.38
C ARG A 90 -16.08 -1.92 15.87
N ALA A 91 -16.98 -2.51 16.66
CA ALA A 91 -18.40 -2.58 16.32
C ALA A 91 -19.04 -1.19 16.20
N LYS A 92 -18.77 -0.29 17.16
CA LYS A 92 -19.25 1.10 17.13
C LYS A 92 -18.72 1.89 15.95
N LEU A 93 -17.46 1.69 15.54
CA LEU A 93 -16.87 2.33 14.38
C LEU A 93 -17.54 1.89 13.08
N LEU A 94 -17.79 0.58 12.93
CA LEU A 94 -18.51 0.05 11.77
C LEU A 94 -19.95 0.57 11.72
N GLU A 95 -20.66 0.59 12.83
CA GLU A 95 -22.04 1.10 12.93
C GLU A 95 -22.12 2.60 12.60
N THR A 96 -21.16 3.40 13.06
CA THR A 96 -21.12 4.84 12.76
C THR A 96 -20.78 5.12 11.30
N VAL A 97 -19.90 4.33 10.68
CA VAL A 97 -19.60 4.45 9.25
C VAL A 97 -20.83 4.07 8.41
N SER A 98 -21.52 3.00 8.79
CA SER A 98 -22.77 2.59 8.09
C SER A 98 -23.87 3.64 8.17
N LYS A 99 -23.99 4.36 9.30
CA LYS A 99 -24.96 5.45 9.45
C LYS A 99 -24.58 6.70 8.63
N GLU A 100 -23.30 7.07 8.60
CA GLU A 100 -22.82 8.22 7.80
C GLU A 100 -22.92 7.97 6.29
N VAL A 101 -22.84 6.72 5.83
CA VAL A 101 -23.08 6.35 4.43
C VAL A 101 -24.55 6.55 4.06
N SER A 102 -25.50 6.34 4.99
CA SER A 102 -26.92 6.52 4.76
C SER A 102 -27.35 7.99 4.71
N ASP A 103 -26.64 8.88 5.42
CA ASP A 103 -26.97 10.30 5.50
C ASP A 103 -26.37 11.14 4.34
N ASP A 104 -25.28 10.67 3.72
CA ASP A 104 -24.64 11.34 2.56
C ASP A 104 -25.32 11.01 1.22
N ASP A 105 -26.21 10.02 1.15
CA ASP A 105 -26.90 9.60 -0.07
C ASP A 105 -28.11 10.50 -0.46
N GLU A 106 -28.44 11.54 0.33
CA GLU A 106 -29.51 12.49 -0.04
C GLU A 106 -29.09 13.62 -1.00
N ILE A 107 -27.84 13.65 -1.48
CA ILE A 107 -27.39 14.68 -2.42
C ILE A 107 -26.99 14.06 -3.77
N GLN A 108 -27.95 14.07 -4.70
CA GLN A 108 -27.84 13.87 -6.15
C GLN A 108 -27.60 12.45 -6.66
N ILE A 109 -28.69 11.71 -6.78
CA ILE A 109 -28.81 10.60 -7.73
C ILE A 109 -28.83 11.19 -9.14
N ASN A 110 -27.69 11.26 -9.81
CA ASN A 110 -27.63 11.18 -11.26
C ASN A 110 -27.48 9.72 -11.63
N ASN A 111 -28.51 9.18 -12.25
CA ASN A 111 -28.59 7.82 -12.78
C ASN A 111 -27.46 7.57 -13.78
N ASP A 112 -26.38 6.97 -13.35
CA ASP A 112 -25.50 6.17 -14.18
C ASP A 112 -25.33 4.81 -13.49
N GLU A 113 -26.09 3.85 -13.98
CA GLU A 113 -26.07 2.43 -13.61
C GLU A 113 -24.78 1.81 -14.13
N ASN A 114 -23.67 1.98 -13.44
CA ASN A 114 -22.43 1.17 -13.50
C ASN A 114 -21.36 1.81 -12.61
N VAL A 115 -21.62 1.92 -11.31
CA VAL A 115 -20.57 2.22 -10.34
C VAL A 115 -20.03 0.87 -9.86
N ASP A 116 -18.84 0.50 -10.30
CA ASP A 116 -18.16 -0.71 -9.87
C ASP A 116 -18.11 -0.78 -8.34
N ASP A 117 -18.55 -1.92 -7.77
CA ASP A 117 -18.56 -2.20 -6.33
C ASP A 117 -17.18 -1.94 -5.69
N GLU A 118 -16.07 -2.11 -6.43
CA GLU A 118 -14.70 -1.81 -6.01
C GLU A 118 -14.46 -0.32 -5.68
N ILE A 119 -15.19 0.61 -6.32
CA ILE A 119 -15.04 2.06 -6.06
C ILE A 119 -15.73 2.44 -4.75
N GLN A 120 -16.83 1.78 -4.42
CA GLN A 120 -17.60 1.99 -3.20
C GLN A 120 -16.81 1.48 -1.98
N GLU A 121 -16.31 0.23 -2.02
CA GLU A 121 -15.46 -0.34 -0.97
C GLU A 121 -14.22 0.52 -0.67
N ASN A 122 -13.59 1.09 -1.68
CA ASN A 122 -12.44 1.98 -1.52
C ASN A 122 -12.78 3.31 -0.82
N LYS A 123 -13.99 3.84 -1.01
CA LYS A 123 -14.44 5.08 -0.34
C LYS A 123 -14.73 4.82 1.14
N ASP A 124 -15.42 3.73 1.44
CA ASP A 124 -15.78 3.36 2.81
C ASP A 124 -14.53 3.01 3.62
N PHE A 125 -13.60 2.30 3.01
CA PHE A 125 -12.30 2.01 3.61
C PHE A 125 -11.50 3.27 3.94
N LYS A 126 -11.50 4.28 3.06
CA LYS A 126 -10.87 5.58 3.31
C LYS A 126 -11.56 6.35 4.46
N LYS A 127 -12.88 6.32 4.55
CA LYS A 127 -13.64 6.95 5.64
C LYS A 127 -13.30 6.29 6.98
N ILE A 128 -13.31 4.96 7.05
CA ILE A 128 -12.93 4.19 8.24
C ILE A 128 -11.48 4.52 8.66
N LYS A 129 -10.55 4.48 7.72
CA LYS A 129 -9.14 4.79 7.95
C LYS A 129 -8.95 6.20 8.52
N ASN A 130 -9.62 7.20 7.95
CA ASN A 130 -9.54 8.58 8.42
C ASN A 130 -10.12 8.76 9.82
N LYS A 131 -11.21 8.06 10.16
CA LYS A 131 -11.84 8.11 11.48
C LYS A 131 -10.97 7.43 12.53
N LEU A 132 -10.37 6.28 12.20
CA LEU A 132 -9.40 5.61 13.05
C LEU A 132 -8.17 6.47 13.30
N TYR A 133 -7.65 7.11 12.27
CA TYR A 133 -6.51 8.01 12.36
C TYR A 133 -6.75 9.22 13.27
N LYS A 134 -7.99 9.73 13.32
CA LYS A 134 -8.37 10.83 14.22
C LYS A 134 -8.53 10.39 15.67
N ASN A 135 -9.02 9.18 15.89
CA ASN A 135 -9.42 8.70 17.22
C ASN A 135 -8.30 7.95 17.97
N TYR A 136 -7.32 7.41 17.24
CA TYR A 136 -6.25 6.59 17.82
C TYR A 136 -4.87 7.18 17.52
N LYS A 137 -3.96 6.96 18.44
CA LYS A 137 -2.54 7.28 18.25
C LYS A 137 -1.78 6.00 17.89
N ILE A 138 -0.68 6.12 17.15
CA ILE A 138 0.11 4.97 16.71
C ILE A 138 0.52 4.04 17.84
N GLN A 139 0.80 4.55 19.02
CA GLN A 139 1.19 3.78 20.20
C GLN A 139 0.06 2.90 20.78
N GLU A 140 -1.19 3.20 20.45
CA GLU A 140 -2.35 2.41 20.85
C GLU A 140 -2.62 1.26 19.88
N VAL A 141 -2.12 1.41 18.66
CA VAL A 141 -2.38 0.50 17.54
C VAL A 141 -1.27 -0.52 17.36
N ILE A 142 -0.01 -0.10 17.49
CA ILE A 142 1.15 -0.94 17.25
C ILE A 142 2.11 -0.87 18.45
N SER A 143 2.78 -1.97 18.75
CA SER A 143 3.67 -2.07 19.91
C SER A 143 5.08 -2.45 19.51
N LYS A 144 6.08 -1.98 20.29
CA LYS A 144 7.47 -2.40 20.16
C LYS A 144 7.59 -3.93 20.25
N GLY A 145 8.38 -4.53 19.38
CA GLY A 145 8.59 -5.98 19.31
C GLY A 145 7.54 -6.75 18.53
N GLN A 146 6.46 -6.09 18.10
CA GLN A 146 5.43 -6.72 17.27
C GLN A 146 6.01 -7.17 15.93
N ILE A 147 5.62 -8.35 15.48
CA ILE A 147 5.96 -8.90 14.17
C ILE A 147 4.83 -8.54 13.20
N ILE A 148 5.20 -8.00 12.04
CA ILE A 148 4.28 -7.51 11.02
C ILE A 148 4.81 -7.84 9.63
N LEU A 149 3.91 -7.98 8.66
CA LEU A 149 4.27 -8.02 7.24
C LEU A 149 4.29 -6.60 6.69
N VAL A 150 5.38 -6.24 6.04
CA VAL A 150 5.55 -4.90 5.45
C VAL A 150 5.98 -5.02 4.00
N GLN A 151 5.51 -4.08 3.17
CA GLN A 151 5.94 -3.93 1.79
C GLN A 151 6.79 -2.65 1.65
N ILE A 152 7.85 -2.71 0.86
CA ILE A 152 8.67 -1.54 0.54
C ILE A 152 7.95 -0.71 -0.53
N VAL A 153 7.60 0.52 -0.18
CA VAL A 153 7.03 1.51 -1.12
C VAL A 153 8.12 2.36 -1.77
N LYS A 154 9.11 2.75 -0.95
CA LYS A 154 10.29 3.51 -1.39
C LYS A 154 11.53 2.91 -0.78
N GLU A 155 12.55 2.74 -1.59
CA GLU A 155 13.85 2.22 -1.15
C GLU A 155 14.62 3.20 -0.26
N GLU A 156 15.63 2.69 0.42
CA GLU A 156 16.55 3.50 1.19
C GLU A 156 17.23 4.54 0.30
N ARG A 157 17.29 5.79 0.78
CA ARG A 157 17.94 6.87 0.03
C ARG A 157 18.78 7.74 0.96
N GLY A 158 20.08 7.82 0.70
CA GLY A 158 21.01 8.59 1.51
C GLY A 158 20.99 8.12 2.97
N ASN A 159 20.63 9.00 3.89
CA ASN A 159 20.53 8.72 5.33
C ASN A 159 19.13 8.24 5.77
N LYS A 160 18.16 8.11 4.85
CA LYS A 160 16.79 7.70 5.16
C LYS A 160 16.60 6.22 4.92
N GLY A 161 15.96 5.52 5.86
CA GLY A 161 15.52 4.15 5.67
C GLY A 161 14.37 4.03 4.66
N ALA A 162 14.07 2.80 4.26
CA ALA A 162 12.97 2.52 3.33
C ALA A 162 11.62 2.97 3.91
N ALA A 163 10.74 3.47 3.05
CA ALA A 163 9.34 3.70 3.41
C ALA A 163 8.55 2.41 3.24
N LEU A 164 7.81 2.03 4.27
CA LEU A 164 7.07 0.78 4.37
C LEU A 164 5.57 1.03 4.44
N THR A 165 4.79 0.04 3.99
CA THR A 165 3.34 0.01 4.15
C THR A 165 2.87 -1.36 4.65
N LEU A 166 1.75 -1.39 5.36
CA LEU A 166 1.01 -2.61 5.71
C LEU A 166 -0.20 -2.83 4.78
N SER A 167 -0.48 -1.89 3.89
CA SER A 167 -1.55 -2.00 2.91
C SER A 167 -1.09 -2.87 1.74
N LEU A 168 -1.16 -4.19 1.90
CA LEU A 168 -0.75 -5.17 0.89
C LEU A 168 -1.79 -5.37 -0.22
N ILE A 169 -2.89 -4.64 -0.20
CA ILE A 169 -4.05 -4.83 -1.09
C ILE A 169 -3.86 -4.16 -2.45
N HIS A 170 -2.84 -3.33 -2.62
CA HIS A 170 -2.59 -2.62 -3.88
C HIS A 170 -1.47 -3.26 -4.71
N ILE A 171 -1.56 -4.55 -4.89
CA ILE A 171 -0.73 -5.26 -5.88
C ILE A 171 -1.54 -5.53 -7.15
#